data_e6d3d8556718cc83baf2fdac74d1224f
#
_entry.id   e6d3d8556718cc83baf2fdac74d1224f
#
_cell.length_a   1.000
_cell.length_b   1.000
_cell.length_c   1.000
_cell.angle_alpha   90.00
_cell.angle_beta   90.00
_cell.angle_gamma   90.00
#
_symmetry.space_group_name_H-M   'P 1'
#
loop_
_entity.id
_entity.type
_entity.pdbx_description
1 polymer ?
#
loop_
_entity_poly.entity_id
_entity_poly.type
_entity_poly.pdbx_seq_one_letter_code
_entity_poly.pdbx_strand_id
1 'polypeptide(L)'
;MSVIKRLEERYGEKVQSEVVYNNEHARVLRFYLRAEQEVKPHKSPSSVFITVLKGKLLFLVNDGKSEEILNAGDTVFYNPEELHGFKAIEDSIVEAVITPNPSVNKLNIS
;
A
#
# COMPACT_ATOMS: atom_id res chain seq x y z
N MET A 1 2.68 10.18 -22.64
CA MET A 1 3.54 8.97 -22.65
C MET A 1 3.03 7.97 -21.62
N SER A 2 2.97 6.71 -21.98
CA SER A 2 2.52 5.66 -21.05
C SER A 2 3.68 5.15 -20.20
N VAL A 3 3.37 4.77 -18.97
CA VAL A 3 4.33 4.17 -18.04
C VAL A 3 3.92 2.71 -17.84
N ILE A 4 4.89 1.81 -17.98
CA ILE A 4 4.66 0.38 -17.79
C ILE A 4 5.53 -0.08 -16.63
N LYS A 5 4.92 -0.73 -15.65
CA LYS A 5 5.64 -1.30 -14.52
C LYS A 5 5.44 -2.81 -14.50
N ARG A 6 6.54 -3.54 -14.68
CA ARG A 6 6.53 -5.00 -14.62
C ARG A 6 6.64 -5.47 -13.16
N LEU A 7 6.15 -6.65 -12.88
CA LEU A 7 6.29 -7.25 -11.57
C LEU A 7 7.69 -7.84 -11.42
N GLU A 8 8.44 -7.34 -10.46
CA GLU A 8 9.78 -7.82 -10.12
C GLU A 8 9.87 -7.99 -8.61
N GLU A 9 10.67 -8.94 -8.17
CA GLU A 9 10.89 -9.16 -6.74
C GLU A 9 12.07 -8.31 -6.27
N ARG A 10 11.84 -7.46 -5.26
CA ARG A 10 12.84 -6.52 -4.74
C ARG A 10 12.85 -6.51 -3.22
N TYR A 11 12.99 -7.68 -2.63
CA TYR A 11 12.99 -7.82 -1.17
C TYR A 11 14.31 -7.37 -0.57
N GLY A 12 14.26 -6.96 0.70
CA GLY A 12 15.44 -6.53 1.45
C GLY A 12 15.35 -6.94 2.92
N GLU A 13 16.33 -6.52 3.72
CA GLU A 13 16.31 -6.75 5.17
C GLU A 13 15.18 -6.03 5.87
N LYS A 14 14.69 -4.97 5.25
CA LYS A 14 13.52 -4.20 5.70
C LYS A 14 12.53 -4.14 4.56
N VAL A 15 11.30 -3.75 4.86
CA VAL A 15 10.29 -3.49 3.83
C VAL A 15 10.89 -2.52 2.81
N GLN A 16 10.81 -2.89 1.54
CA GLN A 16 11.24 -2.04 0.45
C GLN A 16 10.01 -1.38 -0.16
N SER A 17 10.16 -0.14 -0.59
CA SER A 17 9.08 0.56 -1.29
C SER A 17 9.65 1.34 -2.47
N GLU A 18 8.81 1.53 -3.48
CA GLU A 18 9.15 2.37 -4.63
C GLU A 18 7.92 3.15 -5.09
N VAL A 19 8.16 4.34 -5.61
CA VAL A 19 7.11 5.14 -6.24
C VAL A 19 6.99 4.66 -7.68
N VAL A 20 5.87 4.03 -8.01
CA VAL A 20 5.61 3.52 -9.36
C VAL A 20 5.15 4.64 -10.27
N TYR A 21 4.27 5.48 -9.75
CA TYR A 21 3.75 6.63 -10.48
C TYR A 21 3.32 7.71 -9.50
N ASN A 22 3.46 8.96 -9.93
CA ASN A 22 3.14 10.10 -9.06
C ASN A 22 2.70 11.28 -9.90
N ASN A 23 1.50 11.80 -9.61
CA ASN A 23 1.01 13.05 -10.18
C ASN A 23 0.09 13.73 -9.16
N GLU A 24 -0.54 14.84 -9.53
CA GLU A 24 -1.39 15.59 -8.61
C GLU A 24 -2.62 14.83 -8.15
N HIS A 25 -3.10 13.87 -8.93
CA HIS A 25 -4.32 13.11 -8.63
C HIS A 25 -4.08 11.88 -7.78
N ALA A 26 -2.92 11.24 -7.92
CA ALA A 26 -2.65 10.00 -7.24
C ALA A 26 -1.15 9.74 -7.07
N ARG A 27 -0.85 8.95 -6.04
CA ARG A 27 0.48 8.41 -5.82
C ARG A 27 0.35 6.90 -5.77
N VAL A 28 1.15 6.20 -6.58
CA VAL A 28 1.14 4.74 -6.63
C VAL A 28 2.47 4.22 -6.11
N LEU A 29 2.40 3.38 -5.08
CA LEU A 29 3.56 2.78 -4.42
C LEU A 29 3.51 1.27 -4.54
N ARG A 30 4.66 0.63 -4.63
CA ARG A 30 4.79 -0.80 -4.39
C ARG A 30 5.60 -1.05 -3.15
N PHE A 31 5.15 -2.03 -2.37
CA PHE A 31 5.85 -2.50 -1.19
C PHE A 31 6.25 -3.95 -1.40
N TYR A 32 7.47 -4.27 -1.03
CA TYR A 32 8.05 -5.60 -1.12
C TYR A 32 8.38 -6.05 0.29
N LEU A 33 7.76 -7.13 0.72
CA LEU A 33 7.88 -7.62 2.09
C LEU A 33 8.30 -9.08 2.08
N ARG A 34 9.36 -9.40 2.82
CA ARG A 34 9.62 -10.79 3.16
C ARG A 34 8.66 -11.22 4.26
N ALA A 35 8.46 -12.52 4.41
CA ALA A 35 7.66 -13.07 5.50
C ALA A 35 8.04 -12.42 6.83
N GLU A 36 7.03 -12.05 7.63
CA GLU A 36 7.11 -11.40 8.94
C GLU A 36 7.41 -9.89 8.91
N GLN A 37 7.80 -9.32 7.77
CA GLN A 37 7.95 -7.88 7.66
C GLN A 37 6.57 -7.21 7.64
N GLU A 38 6.49 -5.99 8.16
CA GLU A 38 5.21 -5.29 8.27
C GLU A 38 5.33 -3.80 7.97
N VAL A 39 4.21 -3.23 7.54
CA VAL A 39 3.96 -1.80 7.52
C VAL A 39 3.05 -1.52 8.69
N LYS A 40 3.54 -0.76 9.67
CA LYS A 40 2.81 -0.50 10.92
C LYS A 40 1.54 0.31 10.67
N PRO A 41 0.53 0.15 11.52
CA PRO A 41 -0.72 0.90 11.37
C PRO A 41 -0.50 2.41 11.34
N HIS A 42 -1.16 3.05 10.38
CA HIS A 42 -1.10 4.51 10.22
C HIS A 42 -2.35 4.99 9.50
N LYS A 43 -2.54 6.29 9.42
CA LYS A 43 -3.67 6.93 8.75
C LYS A 43 -3.18 7.81 7.62
N SER A 44 -4.05 8.03 6.64
CA SER A 44 -3.80 8.92 5.52
C SER A 44 -5.01 9.84 5.35
N PRO A 45 -4.82 11.12 4.97
CA PRO A 45 -5.95 11.99 4.64
C PRO A 45 -6.62 11.64 3.32
N SER A 46 -6.03 10.72 2.57
CA SER A 46 -6.53 10.28 1.25
C SER A 46 -7.17 8.91 1.33
N SER A 47 -7.95 8.56 0.31
CA SER A 47 -8.38 7.18 0.10
C SER A 47 -7.16 6.35 -0.28
N VAL A 48 -7.11 5.11 0.19
CA VAL A 48 -6.00 4.20 -0.08
C VAL A 48 -6.57 2.88 -0.56
N PHE A 49 -6.11 2.41 -1.72
CA PHE A 49 -6.50 1.11 -2.28
C PHE A 49 -5.24 0.26 -2.33
N ILE A 50 -5.29 -0.93 -1.74
CA ILE A 50 -4.13 -1.83 -1.73
C ILE A 50 -4.51 -3.15 -2.37
N THR A 51 -3.78 -3.51 -3.43
CA THR A 51 -3.97 -4.78 -4.14
C THR A 51 -2.76 -5.67 -3.89
N VAL A 52 -3.02 -6.91 -3.54
CA VAL A 52 -1.96 -7.92 -3.39
C VAL A 52 -1.62 -8.43 -4.78
N LEU A 53 -0.36 -8.20 -5.20
CA LEU A 53 0.13 -8.67 -6.49
C LEU A 53 0.75 -10.06 -6.38
N LYS A 54 1.31 -10.39 -5.22
CA LYS A 54 1.94 -11.68 -4.96
C LYS A 54 1.91 -11.94 -3.46
N GLY A 55 1.73 -13.20 -3.07
CA GLY A 55 1.90 -13.62 -1.68
C GLY A 55 0.62 -13.63 -0.87
N LYS A 56 0.80 -13.52 0.44
CA LYS A 56 -0.26 -13.60 1.44
C LYS A 56 0.09 -12.68 2.60
N LEU A 57 -0.86 -11.83 2.99
CA LEU A 57 -0.65 -10.84 4.05
C LEU A 57 -1.87 -10.75 4.95
N LEU A 58 -1.61 -10.39 6.21
CA LEU A 58 -2.64 -10.06 7.17
C LEU A 58 -2.82 -8.54 7.15
N PHE A 59 -4.04 -8.08 6.84
CA PHE A 59 -4.38 -6.67 6.78
C PHE A 59 -5.24 -6.26 7.96
N LEU A 60 -4.92 -5.11 8.55
CA LEU A 60 -5.77 -4.46 9.54
C LEU A 60 -6.93 -3.79 8.79
N VAL A 61 -8.16 -4.04 9.21
CA VAL A 61 -9.37 -3.52 8.54
C VAL A 61 -10.37 -2.98 9.55
N ASN A 62 -11.43 -2.33 9.05
CA ASN A 62 -12.51 -1.77 9.88
C ASN A 62 -11.99 -0.82 10.97
N ASP A 63 -11.12 0.10 10.56
CA ASP A 63 -10.50 1.10 11.43
C ASP A 63 -9.76 0.44 12.62
N GLY A 64 -9.05 -0.64 12.33
CA GLY A 64 -8.25 -1.35 13.32
C GLY A 64 -9.00 -2.36 14.19
N LYS A 65 -10.30 -2.57 13.94
CA LYS A 65 -11.12 -3.43 14.79
C LYS A 65 -11.04 -4.91 14.42
N SER A 66 -10.58 -5.23 13.24
CA SER A 66 -10.46 -6.62 12.78
C SER A 66 -9.30 -6.78 11.81
N GLU A 67 -9.02 -8.03 11.45
CA GLU A 67 -7.94 -8.39 10.58
C GLU A 67 -8.44 -9.37 9.52
N GLU A 68 -7.92 -9.26 8.30
CA GLU A 68 -8.27 -10.16 7.19
C GLU A 68 -7.02 -10.60 6.47
N ILE A 69 -6.99 -11.86 6.04
CA ILE A 69 -5.92 -12.38 5.21
C ILE A 69 -6.29 -12.16 3.75
N LEU A 70 -5.40 -11.48 3.01
CA LEU A 70 -5.56 -11.25 1.58
C LEU A 70 -4.48 -12.01 0.80
N ASN A 71 -4.90 -12.54 -0.34
CA ASN A 71 -4.04 -13.29 -1.26
C ASN A 71 -3.89 -12.53 -2.57
N ALA A 72 -2.98 -12.97 -3.42
CA ALA A 72 -2.76 -12.35 -4.74
C ALA A 72 -4.09 -12.21 -5.49
N GLY A 73 -4.35 -11.01 -5.99
CA GLY A 73 -5.57 -10.63 -6.67
C GLY A 73 -6.61 -9.94 -5.80
N ASP A 74 -6.47 -10.00 -4.48
CA ASP A 74 -7.41 -9.33 -3.56
C ASP A 74 -7.03 -7.85 -3.40
N THR A 75 -8.06 -7.02 -3.21
CA THR A 75 -7.88 -5.58 -2.97
C THR A 75 -8.67 -5.17 -1.73
N VAL A 76 -8.05 -4.33 -0.91
CA VAL A 76 -8.74 -3.67 0.20
C VAL A 76 -8.79 -2.16 -0.04
N PHE A 77 -9.92 -1.55 0.32
CA PHE A 77 -10.17 -0.12 0.15
C PHE A 77 -10.30 0.52 1.52
N TYR A 78 -9.50 1.56 1.77
CA TYR A 78 -9.54 2.33 3.00
C TYR A 78 -10.07 3.74 2.73
N ASN A 79 -11.00 4.19 3.55
CA ASN A 79 -11.49 5.56 3.51
C ASN A 79 -10.46 6.53 4.09
N PRO A 80 -10.56 7.84 3.80
CA PRO A 80 -9.70 8.83 4.45
C PRO A 80 -9.76 8.69 5.97
N GLU A 81 -8.61 8.81 6.62
CA GLU A 81 -8.43 8.74 8.08
C GLU A 81 -8.71 7.36 8.69
N GLU A 82 -8.96 6.35 7.90
CA GLU A 82 -9.12 4.99 8.39
C GLU A 82 -7.76 4.37 8.68
N LEU A 83 -7.62 3.73 9.84
CA LEU A 83 -6.37 3.08 10.24
C LEU A 83 -6.09 1.87 9.35
N HIS A 84 -4.89 1.78 8.80
CA HIS A 84 -4.49 0.67 7.94
C HIS A 84 -3.04 0.25 8.21
N GLY A 85 -2.77 -1.02 8.00
CA GLY A 85 -1.46 -1.62 8.16
C GLY A 85 -1.52 -3.07 7.72
N PHE A 86 -0.37 -3.67 7.48
CA PHE A 86 -0.33 -5.06 7.01
C PHE A 86 1.00 -5.73 7.34
N LYS A 87 0.94 -7.05 7.46
CA LYS A 87 2.10 -7.90 7.76
C LYS A 87 2.14 -9.07 6.81
N ALA A 88 3.29 -9.32 6.21
CA ALA A 88 3.44 -10.43 5.29
C ALA A 88 3.49 -11.76 6.04
N ILE A 89 2.71 -12.73 5.58
CA ILE A 89 2.73 -14.11 6.07
C ILE A 89 3.77 -14.89 5.28
N GLU A 90 3.90 -14.59 4.00
CA GLU A 90 4.95 -15.11 3.13
C GLU A 90 5.49 -13.95 2.29
N ASP A 91 6.56 -14.15 1.53
CA ASP A 91 7.12 -13.09 0.69
C ASP A 91 6.03 -12.54 -0.23
N SER A 92 5.82 -11.23 -0.18
CA SER A 92 4.65 -10.59 -0.78
C SER A 92 4.97 -9.26 -1.43
N ILE A 93 4.16 -8.91 -2.42
CA ILE A 93 4.23 -7.64 -3.12
C ILE A 93 2.83 -7.05 -3.15
N VAL A 94 2.70 -5.80 -2.69
CA VAL A 94 1.43 -5.09 -2.72
C VAL A 94 1.60 -3.75 -3.45
N GLU A 95 0.52 -3.28 -4.05
CA GLU A 95 0.50 -1.99 -4.71
C GLU A 95 -0.58 -1.12 -4.08
N ALA A 96 -0.18 0.06 -3.64
CA ALA A 96 -1.08 1.02 -3.00
C ALA A 96 -1.31 2.21 -3.91
N VAL A 97 -2.57 2.57 -4.11
CA VAL A 97 -2.97 3.79 -4.80
C VAL A 97 -3.51 4.76 -3.76
N ILE A 98 -2.91 5.93 -3.65
CA ILE A 98 -3.27 6.96 -2.68
C ILE A 98 -3.85 8.13 -3.47
N THR A 99 -5.11 8.45 -3.26
CA THR A 99 -5.80 9.49 -4.04
C THR A 99 -6.75 10.33 -3.17
N PRO A 100 -6.72 11.68 -3.28
CA PRO A 100 -5.74 12.47 -4.02
C PRO A 100 -4.35 12.36 -3.42
N ASN A 101 -3.33 12.80 -4.17
CA ASN A 101 -1.95 12.77 -3.67
C ASN A 101 -1.80 13.69 -2.48
N PRO A 102 -1.48 13.19 -1.28
CA PRO A 102 -1.42 14.02 -0.08
C PRO A 102 -0.28 15.04 -0.09
N SER A 103 0.79 14.78 -0.85
CA SER A 103 1.90 15.73 -0.97
C SER A 103 1.48 17.01 -1.69
N VAL A 104 0.64 16.89 -2.73
CA VAL A 104 0.08 18.04 -3.44
C VAL A 104 -0.85 18.83 -2.54
N ASN A 105 -1.70 18.15 -1.78
CA ASN A 105 -2.61 18.79 -0.83
C ASN A 105 -1.85 19.58 0.24
N LYS A 106 -0.74 19.05 0.74
CA LYS A 106 0.10 19.77 1.70
C LYS A 106 0.68 21.04 1.12
N LEU A 107 1.11 20.99 -0.15
CA LEU A 107 1.63 22.18 -0.84
C LEU A 107 0.56 23.23 -1.04
N ASN A 108 -0.67 22.81 -1.31
CA ASN A 108 -1.78 23.73 -1.54
C ASN A 108 -2.30 24.39 -0.27
N ILE A 109 -2.10 23.77 0.88
CA ILE A 109 -2.52 24.29 2.18
C ILE A 109 -1.54 25.35 2.68
N SER A 110 -0.29 25.23 2.34
CA SER A 110 0.73 26.18 2.73
C SER A 110 0.73 27.41 1.82
#